data_8957b91cb6d5ce6ff9bc463827840490
#
_entry.id   8957b91cb6d5ce6ff9bc463827840490
#
_cell.length_a   1.000
_cell.length_b   1.000
_cell.length_c   1.000
_cell.angle_alpha   90.00
_cell.angle_beta   90.00
_cell.angle_gamma   90.00
#
_symmetry.space_group_name_H-M   'P 1'
#
loop_
_entity.id
_entity.type
_entity.pdbx_description
1 polymer ?
#
loop_
_entity_poly.entity_id
_entity_poly.type
_entity_poly.pdbx_seq_one_letter_code
_entity_poly.pdbx_strand_id
1 'polypeptide(L)'
;MIDLIRFILRGHKWGILLILLLGLGTVTTNLIFIWLSKCVIDIAAHQRGGSIHTYSIALVLTLALQVFCRVISVRLSNYTAARMSNAVQSKVFAHLLYTRWSHLGKMHSGDMVVRMLKDTDSLVALFVSALPSAIISTAQLVGALCLLYYFSPPLALILGIGMPLLAVFSKVYYKRMRRYTDEMKQSESEITAH
;
A
#
# COMPACT_ATOMS: atom_id res chain seq x y z
N MET A 1 15.38 -18.87 3.25
CA MET A 1 14.44 -17.74 3.23
C MET A 1 15.14 -16.38 3.38
N ILE A 2 15.98 -16.19 4.39
CA ILE A 2 16.70 -14.91 4.65
C ILE A 2 17.59 -14.50 3.48
N ASP A 3 18.28 -15.43 2.85
CA ASP A 3 19.18 -15.17 1.70
C ASP A 3 18.40 -14.75 0.44
N LEU A 4 17.19 -15.27 0.24
CA LEU A 4 16.30 -14.88 -0.85
C LEU A 4 15.80 -13.43 -0.66
N ILE A 5 15.39 -13.08 0.57
CA ILE A 5 14.98 -11.72 0.94
C ILE A 5 16.15 -10.74 0.75
N ARG A 6 17.34 -11.14 1.15
CA ARG A 6 18.57 -10.33 1.00
C ARG A 6 18.96 -10.12 -0.46
N PHE A 7 18.77 -11.15 -1.30
CA PHE A 7 18.98 -11.07 -2.75
C PHE A 7 17.99 -10.12 -3.42
N ILE A 8 16.72 -10.25 -3.08
CA ILE A 8 15.62 -9.41 -3.55
C ILE A 8 15.89 -7.93 -3.22
N LEU A 9 16.23 -7.66 -1.95
CA LEU A 9 16.52 -6.30 -1.49
C LEU A 9 17.80 -5.72 -2.10
N ARG A 10 18.87 -6.51 -2.27
CA ARG A 10 20.13 -6.00 -2.82
C ARG A 10 20.05 -5.65 -4.31
N GLY A 11 19.30 -6.42 -5.12
CA GLY A 11 19.22 -6.21 -6.56
C GLY A 11 18.33 -5.05 -7.00
N HIS A 12 17.32 -4.68 -6.20
CA HIS A 12 16.28 -3.72 -6.60
C HIS A 12 16.07 -2.56 -5.61
N LYS A 13 17.06 -2.27 -4.77
CA LYS A 13 17.00 -1.19 -3.75
C LYS A 13 16.64 0.16 -4.33
N TRP A 14 17.23 0.52 -5.46
CA TRP A 14 16.98 1.80 -6.13
C TRP A 14 15.54 1.93 -6.62
N GLY A 15 14.95 0.84 -7.13
CA GLY A 15 13.55 0.84 -7.54
C GLY A 15 12.60 1.07 -6.37
N ILE A 16 12.79 0.37 -5.25
CA ILE A 16 11.95 0.49 -4.05
C ILE A 16 12.12 1.88 -3.42
N LEU A 17 13.36 2.38 -3.34
CA LEU A 17 13.65 3.72 -2.81
C LEU A 17 12.99 4.81 -3.66
N LEU A 18 13.03 4.67 -4.98
CA LEU A 18 12.42 5.62 -5.92
C LEU A 18 10.89 5.60 -5.83
N ILE A 19 10.28 4.42 -5.63
CA ILE A 19 8.83 4.27 -5.36
C ILE A 19 8.46 4.98 -4.06
N LEU A 20 9.24 4.82 -2.99
CA LEU A 20 9.04 5.50 -1.71
C LEU A 20 9.16 7.02 -1.86
N LEU A 21 10.18 7.50 -2.57
CA LEU A 21 10.44 8.92 -2.77
C LEU A 21 9.31 9.58 -3.58
N LEU A 22 8.86 8.94 -4.66
CA LEU A 22 7.71 9.39 -5.44
C LEU A 22 6.42 9.32 -4.62
N GLY A 23 6.24 8.27 -3.82
CA GLY A 23 5.09 8.13 -2.91
C GLY A 23 5.05 9.26 -1.87
N LEU A 24 6.16 9.59 -1.24
CA LEU A 24 6.25 10.73 -0.32
C LEU A 24 6.02 12.07 -1.05
N GLY A 25 6.49 12.18 -2.29
CA GLY A 25 6.18 13.33 -3.15
C GLY A 25 4.68 13.49 -3.40
N THR A 26 3.95 12.39 -3.64
CA THR A 26 2.49 12.46 -3.79
C THR A 26 1.78 12.85 -2.49
N VAL A 27 2.29 12.43 -1.32
CA VAL A 27 1.77 12.85 -0.02
C VAL A 27 1.95 14.36 0.16
N THR A 28 3.15 14.88 -0.09
CA THR A 28 3.45 16.31 0.04
C THR A 28 2.54 17.14 -0.88
N THR A 29 2.40 16.73 -2.14
CA THR A 29 1.53 17.41 -3.11
C THR A 29 0.06 17.37 -2.67
N ASN A 30 -0.39 16.25 -2.08
CA ASN A 30 -1.75 16.14 -1.53
C ASN A 30 -1.98 17.08 -0.35
N LEU A 31 -1.02 17.20 0.57
CA LEU A 31 -1.13 18.12 1.70
C LEU A 31 -1.13 19.59 1.24
N ILE A 32 -0.33 19.93 0.23
CA ILE A 32 -0.33 21.26 -0.40
C ILE A 32 -1.71 21.53 -1.05
N PHE A 33 -2.28 20.54 -1.73
CA PHE A 33 -3.61 20.66 -2.33
C PHE A 33 -4.69 20.96 -1.28
N ILE A 34 -4.68 20.25 -0.15
CA ILE A 34 -5.60 20.49 0.97
C ILE A 34 -5.44 21.92 1.52
N TRP A 35 -4.19 22.35 1.70
CA TRP A 35 -3.90 23.70 2.19
C TRP A 35 -4.37 24.79 1.21
N LEU A 36 -4.09 24.62 -0.08
CA LEU A 36 -4.56 25.54 -1.14
C LEU A 36 -6.08 25.58 -1.21
N SER A 37 -6.74 24.42 -1.11
CA SER A 37 -8.21 24.33 -1.10
C SER A 37 -8.81 25.16 0.03
N LYS A 38 -8.22 25.07 1.24
CA LYS A 38 -8.62 25.90 2.35
C LYS A 38 -8.46 27.40 2.04
N CYS A 39 -7.30 27.79 1.48
CA CYS A 39 -7.06 29.19 1.11
C CYS A 39 -8.10 29.71 0.12
N VAL A 40 -8.49 28.91 -0.88
CA VAL A 40 -9.53 29.29 -1.84
C VAL A 40 -10.89 29.49 -1.15
N ILE A 41 -11.26 28.59 -0.22
CA ILE A 41 -12.49 28.68 0.54
C ILE A 41 -12.49 29.93 1.44
N ASP A 42 -11.38 30.21 2.14
CA ASP A 42 -11.26 31.37 3.01
C ASP A 42 -11.36 32.70 2.23
N ILE A 43 -10.82 32.76 1.00
CA ILE A 43 -10.95 33.92 0.11
C ILE A 43 -12.37 34.05 -0.40
N ALA A 44 -13.01 32.95 -0.82
CA ALA A 44 -14.41 32.96 -1.28
C ALA A 44 -15.37 33.35 -0.18
N ALA A 45 -15.09 33.02 1.08
CA ALA A 45 -15.85 33.44 2.27
C ALA A 45 -15.53 34.86 2.76
N HIS A 46 -14.76 35.65 2.00
CA HIS A 46 -14.32 37.02 2.35
C HIS A 46 -13.56 37.12 3.68
N GLN A 47 -13.02 36.02 4.16
CA GLN A 47 -12.21 35.98 5.40
C GLN A 47 -10.72 36.31 5.18
N ARG A 48 -10.28 36.30 3.92
CA ARG A 48 -8.89 36.55 3.55
C ARG A 48 -8.81 37.39 2.28
N GLY A 49 -7.96 38.41 2.28
CA GLY A 49 -7.63 39.17 1.07
C GLY A 49 -6.72 38.35 0.16
N GLY A 50 -7.04 38.32 -1.14
CA GLY A 50 -6.20 37.65 -2.14
C GLY A 50 -6.93 37.51 -3.48
N SER A 51 -6.15 37.25 -4.54
CA SER A 51 -6.70 36.99 -5.86
C SER A 51 -7.15 35.54 -5.97
N ILE A 52 -8.46 35.30 -6.09
CA ILE A 52 -9.06 33.98 -6.22
C ILE A 52 -8.49 33.23 -7.43
N HIS A 53 -8.21 33.97 -8.52
CA HIS A 53 -7.65 33.38 -9.76
C HIS A 53 -6.28 32.75 -9.55
N THR A 54 -5.38 33.38 -8.78
CA THR A 54 -4.03 32.87 -8.53
C THR A 54 -4.06 31.56 -7.74
N TYR A 55 -4.88 31.49 -6.70
CA TYR A 55 -5.00 30.27 -5.89
C TYR A 55 -5.74 29.16 -6.63
N SER A 56 -6.71 29.46 -7.49
CA SER A 56 -7.40 28.47 -8.33
C SER A 56 -6.43 27.87 -9.37
N ILE A 57 -5.61 28.68 -10.02
CA ILE A 57 -4.59 28.18 -10.96
C ILE A 57 -3.58 27.30 -10.22
N ALA A 58 -3.09 27.73 -9.06
CA ALA A 58 -2.18 26.94 -8.24
C ALA A 58 -2.80 25.58 -7.84
N LEU A 59 -4.10 25.54 -7.53
CA LEU A 59 -4.82 24.33 -7.18
C LEU A 59 -4.91 23.36 -8.37
N VAL A 60 -5.22 23.85 -9.56
CA VAL A 60 -5.24 23.02 -10.79
C VAL A 60 -3.85 22.49 -11.12
N LEU A 61 -2.82 23.31 -10.98
CA LEU A 61 -1.43 22.91 -11.21
C LEU A 61 -0.96 21.83 -10.22
N THR A 62 -1.32 21.99 -8.95
CA THR A 62 -1.00 21.00 -7.90
C THR A 62 -1.72 19.68 -8.16
N LEU A 63 -2.96 19.70 -8.61
CA LEU A 63 -3.73 18.51 -8.97
C LEU A 63 -3.10 17.81 -10.18
N ALA A 64 -2.72 18.55 -11.22
CA ALA A 64 -2.04 17.99 -12.39
C ALA A 64 -0.70 17.32 -12.00
N LEU A 65 0.08 17.98 -11.15
CA LEU A 65 1.34 17.44 -10.62
C LEU A 65 1.12 16.17 -9.80
N GLN A 66 0.08 16.15 -8.96
CA GLN A 66 -0.28 14.96 -8.16
C GLN A 66 -0.63 13.76 -9.05
N VAL A 67 -1.46 13.96 -10.08
CA VAL A 67 -1.83 12.91 -11.03
C VAL A 67 -0.58 12.42 -11.78
N PHE A 68 0.27 13.31 -12.24
CA PHE A 68 1.50 12.97 -12.93
C PHE A 68 2.43 12.13 -12.06
N CYS A 69 2.72 12.56 -10.84
CA CYS A 69 3.52 11.81 -9.89
C CYS A 69 2.93 10.43 -9.58
N ARG A 70 1.60 10.36 -9.43
CA ARG A 70 0.89 9.10 -9.16
C ARG A 70 1.02 8.12 -10.32
N VAL A 71 0.85 8.57 -11.56
CA VAL A 71 0.99 7.72 -12.75
C VAL A 71 2.40 7.17 -12.86
N ILE A 72 3.41 8.00 -12.66
CA ILE A 72 4.81 7.57 -12.68
C ILE A 72 5.08 6.55 -11.56
N SER A 73 4.60 6.81 -10.35
CA SER A 73 4.76 5.91 -9.20
C SER A 73 4.15 4.53 -9.47
N VAL A 74 2.93 4.48 -10.01
CA VAL A 74 2.25 3.21 -10.35
C VAL A 74 2.99 2.47 -11.46
N ARG A 75 3.41 3.16 -12.53
CA ARG A 75 4.19 2.54 -13.62
C ARG A 75 5.50 1.96 -13.10
N LEU A 76 6.22 2.71 -12.28
CA LEU A 76 7.49 2.26 -11.70
C LEU A 76 7.29 1.07 -10.77
N SER A 77 6.24 1.09 -9.95
CA SER A 77 5.88 -0.03 -9.06
C SER A 77 5.60 -1.29 -9.86
N ASN A 78 4.76 -1.22 -10.89
CA ASN A 78 4.43 -2.36 -11.74
C ASN A 78 5.65 -2.90 -12.49
N TYR A 79 6.50 -2.01 -13.03
CA TYR A 79 7.72 -2.41 -13.71
C TYR A 79 8.71 -3.10 -12.76
N THR A 80 8.89 -2.55 -11.55
CA THR A 80 9.77 -3.13 -10.54
C THR A 80 9.23 -4.47 -10.05
N ALA A 81 7.91 -4.60 -9.85
CA ALA A 81 7.25 -5.83 -9.47
C ALA A 81 7.44 -6.92 -10.54
N ALA A 82 7.21 -6.61 -11.81
CA ALA A 82 7.39 -7.57 -12.91
C ALA A 82 8.85 -8.06 -13.02
N ARG A 83 9.80 -7.13 -12.96
CA ARG A 83 11.24 -7.51 -12.98
C ARG A 83 11.63 -8.39 -11.82
N MET A 84 11.13 -8.05 -10.64
CA MET A 84 11.43 -8.78 -9.42
C MET A 84 10.78 -10.17 -9.41
N SER A 85 9.52 -10.27 -9.86
CA SER A 85 8.81 -11.55 -10.02
C SER A 85 9.56 -12.46 -10.98
N ASN A 86 9.93 -12.00 -12.17
CA ASN A 86 10.70 -12.77 -13.15
C ASN A 86 12.06 -13.22 -12.60
N ALA A 87 12.79 -12.37 -11.90
CA ALA A 87 14.09 -12.71 -11.33
C ALA A 87 13.98 -13.79 -10.22
N VAL A 88 12.96 -13.70 -9.38
CA VAL A 88 12.72 -14.69 -8.31
C VAL A 88 12.25 -16.00 -8.91
N GLN A 89 11.29 -15.97 -9.85
CA GLN A 89 10.77 -17.15 -10.53
C GLN A 89 11.90 -17.92 -11.26
N SER A 90 12.75 -17.23 -12.02
CA SER A 90 13.91 -17.84 -12.69
C SER A 90 14.85 -18.51 -11.70
N LYS A 91 15.13 -17.87 -10.58
CA LYS A 91 16.03 -18.42 -9.57
C LYS A 91 15.45 -19.64 -8.85
N VAL A 92 14.16 -19.59 -8.52
CA VAL A 92 13.47 -20.72 -7.87
C VAL A 92 13.33 -21.88 -8.85
N PHE A 93 13.00 -21.61 -10.11
CA PHE A 93 12.93 -22.63 -11.16
C PHE A 93 14.28 -23.31 -11.39
N ALA A 94 15.38 -22.53 -11.50
CA ALA A 94 16.72 -23.09 -11.59
C ALA A 94 17.06 -23.98 -10.38
N HIS A 95 16.69 -23.55 -9.17
CA HIS A 95 16.93 -24.34 -7.97
C HIS A 95 16.15 -25.67 -7.97
N LEU A 96 14.91 -25.65 -8.47
CA LEU A 96 14.10 -26.87 -8.62
C LEU A 96 14.71 -27.85 -9.61
N LEU A 97 15.26 -27.38 -10.74
CA LEU A 97 15.90 -28.25 -11.73
C LEU A 97 17.16 -28.97 -11.18
N TYR A 98 17.88 -28.31 -10.28
CA TYR A 98 19.10 -28.91 -9.66
C TYR A 98 18.78 -29.70 -8.38
N THR A 99 17.55 -29.72 -7.89
CA THR A 99 17.17 -30.48 -6.70
C THR A 99 16.90 -31.95 -7.07
N ARG A 100 17.35 -32.88 -6.26
CA ARG A 100 17.12 -34.32 -6.47
C ARG A 100 15.63 -34.64 -6.43
N TRP A 101 15.13 -35.17 -7.53
CA TRP A 101 13.72 -35.53 -7.75
C TRP A 101 13.14 -36.57 -6.81
N SER A 102 14.01 -37.34 -6.12
CA SER A 102 13.58 -38.40 -5.20
C SER A 102 12.71 -37.95 -4.04
N HIS A 103 12.77 -36.69 -3.64
CA HIS A 103 11.95 -36.11 -2.57
C HIS A 103 10.65 -35.44 -3.08
N LEU A 104 10.57 -35.19 -4.36
CA LEU A 104 9.45 -34.46 -5.01
C LEU A 104 8.38 -35.39 -5.59
N GLY A 105 8.62 -36.71 -5.65
CA GLY A 105 7.78 -37.69 -6.34
C GLY A 105 6.36 -37.91 -5.76
N LYS A 106 6.00 -37.24 -4.66
CA LYS A 106 4.64 -37.33 -4.07
C LYS A 106 3.73 -36.14 -4.43
N MET A 107 4.24 -35.11 -5.08
CA MET A 107 3.46 -33.92 -5.45
C MET A 107 3.28 -33.86 -6.98
N HIS A 108 2.06 -33.56 -7.43
CA HIS A 108 1.80 -33.31 -8.84
C HIS A 108 2.62 -32.08 -9.31
N SER A 109 3.41 -32.27 -10.35
CA SER A 109 4.31 -31.22 -10.88
C SER A 109 3.61 -29.89 -11.22
N GLY A 110 2.36 -29.97 -11.69
CA GLY A 110 1.56 -28.78 -11.99
C GLY A 110 1.19 -27.96 -10.76
N ASP A 111 0.79 -28.61 -9.67
CA ASP A 111 0.41 -27.93 -8.43
C ASP A 111 1.61 -27.22 -7.78
N MET A 112 2.78 -27.83 -7.89
CA MET A 112 4.03 -27.25 -7.38
C MET A 112 4.44 -25.98 -8.12
N VAL A 113 4.30 -25.96 -9.46
CA VAL A 113 4.59 -24.78 -10.28
C VAL A 113 3.60 -23.65 -9.96
N VAL A 114 2.31 -23.94 -9.88
CA VAL A 114 1.27 -22.95 -9.54
C VAL A 114 1.51 -22.36 -8.16
N ARG A 115 1.82 -23.19 -7.17
CA ARG A 115 2.13 -22.74 -5.81
C ARG A 115 3.38 -21.86 -5.76
N MET A 116 4.45 -22.26 -6.48
CA MET A 116 5.68 -21.48 -6.59
C MET A 116 5.44 -20.11 -7.20
N LEU A 117 4.66 -20.03 -8.28
CA LEU A 117 4.32 -18.75 -8.91
C LEU A 117 3.55 -17.86 -7.96
N LYS A 118 2.51 -18.39 -7.31
CA LYS A 118 1.65 -17.67 -6.37
C LYS A 118 2.41 -17.16 -5.15
N ASP A 119 3.29 -17.98 -4.58
CA ASP A 119 4.09 -17.62 -3.41
C ASP A 119 5.12 -16.54 -3.78
N THR A 120 5.72 -16.63 -4.96
CA THR A 120 6.65 -15.61 -5.49
C THR A 120 5.96 -14.28 -5.69
N ASP A 121 4.81 -14.26 -6.35
CA ASP A 121 4.05 -13.03 -6.60
C ASP A 121 3.57 -12.39 -5.29
N SER A 122 3.19 -13.20 -4.30
CA SER A 122 2.81 -12.72 -2.97
C SER A 122 3.97 -12.05 -2.24
N LEU A 123 5.17 -12.63 -2.32
CA LEU A 123 6.38 -12.04 -1.74
C LEU A 123 6.77 -10.74 -2.43
N VAL A 124 6.73 -10.71 -3.76
CA VAL A 124 7.03 -9.50 -4.55
C VAL A 124 6.02 -8.40 -4.24
N ALA A 125 4.73 -8.72 -4.20
CA ALA A 125 3.68 -7.76 -3.83
C ALA A 125 3.89 -7.17 -2.44
N LEU A 126 4.35 -7.96 -1.48
CA LEU A 126 4.66 -7.48 -0.14
C LEU A 126 5.75 -6.40 -0.15
N PHE A 127 6.87 -6.64 -0.85
CA PHE A 127 8.02 -5.73 -0.85
C PHE A 127 7.86 -4.52 -1.76
N VAL A 128 7.21 -4.67 -2.91
CA VAL A 128 7.08 -3.61 -3.91
C VAL A 128 5.83 -2.77 -3.72
N SER A 129 4.77 -3.36 -3.15
CA SER A 129 3.47 -2.69 -3.01
C SER A 129 3.10 -2.48 -1.54
N ALA A 130 2.97 -3.54 -0.74
CA ALA A 130 2.39 -3.43 0.59
C ALA A 130 3.26 -2.62 1.58
N LEU A 131 4.57 -2.88 1.63
CA LEU A 131 5.49 -2.14 2.50
C LEU A 131 5.60 -0.66 2.14
N PRO A 132 5.87 -0.27 0.86
CA PRO A 132 5.87 1.14 0.48
C PRO A 132 4.52 1.82 0.74
N SER A 133 3.41 1.17 0.40
CA SER A 133 2.07 1.72 0.66
C SER A 133 1.81 1.96 2.14
N ALA A 134 2.22 1.05 3.03
CA ALA A 134 2.07 1.23 4.47
C ALA A 134 2.84 2.45 4.98
N ILE A 135 4.09 2.64 4.53
CA ILE A 135 4.92 3.79 4.89
C ILE A 135 4.28 5.09 4.37
N ILE A 136 3.88 5.11 3.10
CA ILE A 136 3.26 6.28 2.46
C ILE A 136 1.95 6.65 3.15
N SER A 137 1.09 5.66 3.45
CA SER A 137 -0.19 5.88 4.14
C SER A 137 0.01 6.39 5.56
N THR A 138 1.04 5.88 6.28
CA THR A 138 1.39 6.39 7.61
C THR A 138 1.88 7.84 7.54
N ALA A 139 2.75 8.16 6.58
CA ALA A 139 3.23 9.53 6.37
C ALA A 139 2.06 10.48 6.01
N GLN A 140 1.11 10.01 5.18
CA GLN A 140 -0.08 10.78 4.82
C GLN A 140 -0.99 11.01 6.03
N LEU A 141 -1.20 10.01 6.88
CA LEU A 141 -2.00 10.14 8.10
C LEU A 141 -1.38 11.15 9.06
N VAL A 142 -0.08 11.03 9.32
CA VAL A 142 0.64 11.97 10.20
C VAL A 142 0.61 13.38 9.63
N GLY A 143 0.88 13.55 8.33
CA GLY A 143 0.84 14.85 7.65
C GLY A 143 -0.54 15.49 7.70
N ALA A 144 -1.60 14.70 7.47
CA ALA A 144 -2.98 15.18 7.54
C ALA A 144 -3.37 15.60 8.97
N LEU A 145 -2.96 14.84 9.99
CA LEU A 145 -3.20 15.20 11.40
C LEU A 145 -2.45 16.48 11.80
N CYS A 146 -1.19 16.64 11.37
CA CYS A 146 -0.42 17.86 11.60
C CYS A 146 -1.08 19.07 10.96
N LEU A 147 -1.56 18.93 9.72
CA LEU A 147 -2.24 19.99 8.98
C LEU A 147 -3.57 20.35 9.64
N LEU A 148 -4.32 19.35 10.10
CA LEU A 148 -5.59 19.55 10.82
C LEU A 148 -5.36 20.22 12.18
N TYR A 149 -4.28 19.85 12.89
CA TYR A 149 -3.91 20.50 14.15
C TYR A 149 -3.58 21.97 13.93
N TYR A 150 -2.90 22.30 12.84
CA TYR A 150 -2.64 23.70 12.46
C TYR A 150 -3.90 24.49 12.16
N PHE A 151 -4.92 23.86 11.55
CA PHE A 151 -6.18 24.55 11.19
C PHE A 151 -7.14 24.65 12.37
N SER A 152 -7.30 23.60 13.14
CA SER A 152 -8.22 23.52 14.28
C SER A 152 -7.78 22.45 15.27
N PRO A 153 -7.10 22.84 16.35
CA PRO A 153 -6.61 21.90 17.38
C PRO A 153 -7.71 21.00 17.97
N PRO A 154 -8.94 21.47 18.26
CA PRO A 154 -9.95 20.61 18.86
C PRO A 154 -10.41 19.49 17.92
N LEU A 155 -10.53 19.77 16.61
CA LEU A 155 -10.88 18.74 15.63
C LEU A 155 -9.78 17.70 15.45
N ALA A 156 -8.51 18.13 15.49
CA ALA A 156 -7.36 17.22 15.40
C ALA A 156 -7.32 16.26 16.58
N LEU A 157 -7.62 16.74 17.81
CA LEU A 157 -7.68 15.88 18.99
C LEU A 157 -8.82 14.85 18.91
N ILE A 158 -10.01 15.30 18.50
CA ILE A 158 -11.16 14.38 18.35
C ILE A 158 -10.84 13.27 17.34
N LEU A 159 -10.29 13.61 16.18
CA LEU A 159 -9.94 12.65 15.15
C LEU A 159 -8.73 11.80 15.53
N GLY A 160 -7.72 12.40 16.16
CA GLY A 160 -6.51 11.70 16.62
C GLY A 160 -6.80 10.62 17.67
N ILE A 161 -7.80 10.84 18.53
CA ILE A 161 -8.26 9.84 19.51
C ILE A 161 -9.30 8.90 18.88
N GLY A 162 -10.20 9.43 18.08
CA GLY A 162 -11.29 8.66 17.46
C GLY A 162 -10.80 7.57 16.50
N MET A 163 -9.80 7.86 15.66
CA MET A 163 -9.27 6.89 14.70
C MET A 163 -8.68 5.61 15.35
N PRO A 164 -7.76 5.68 16.33
CA PRO A 164 -7.27 4.47 16.99
C PRO A 164 -8.38 3.74 17.74
N LEU A 165 -9.34 4.45 18.30
CA LEU A 165 -10.49 3.86 18.98
C LEU A 165 -11.36 3.06 18.00
N LEU A 166 -11.66 3.60 16.83
CA LEU A 166 -12.36 2.90 15.76
C LEU A 166 -11.56 1.69 15.24
N ALA A 167 -10.24 1.79 15.14
CA ALA A 167 -9.38 0.68 14.75
C ALA A 167 -9.42 -0.49 15.75
N VAL A 168 -9.44 -0.18 17.05
CA VAL A 168 -9.59 -1.19 18.12
C VAL A 168 -10.98 -1.85 18.04
N PHE A 169 -12.06 -1.07 17.91
CA PHE A 169 -13.41 -1.61 17.72
C PHE A 169 -13.51 -2.50 16.49
N SER A 170 -12.96 -2.06 15.36
CA SER A 170 -12.92 -2.82 14.11
C SER A 170 -12.19 -4.16 14.29
N LYS A 171 -11.05 -4.17 15.00
CA LYS A 171 -10.30 -5.40 15.28
C LYS A 171 -11.07 -6.39 16.16
N VAL A 172 -11.77 -5.89 17.16
CA VAL A 172 -12.63 -6.72 18.04
C VAL A 172 -13.80 -7.32 17.25
N TYR A 173 -14.46 -6.48 16.42
CA TYR A 173 -15.56 -6.91 15.56
C TYR A 173 -15.10 -7.95 14.53
N TYR A 174 -13.97 -7.72 13.87
CA TYR A 174 -13.41 -8.65 12.89
C TYR A 174 -13.05 -10.02 13.51
N LYS A 175 -12.46 -10.01 14.72
CA LYS A 175 -12.17 -11.26 15.44
C LYS A 175 -13.43 -12.05 15.76
N ARG A 176 -14.51 -11.36 16.12
CA ARG A 176 -15.81 -11.98 16.42
C ARG A 176 -16.45 -12.54 15.17
N MET A 177 -16.42 -11.79 14.06
CA MET A 177 -16.98 -12.21 12.78
C MET A 177 -16.25 -13.42 12.19
N ARG A 178 -14.92 -13.45 12.29
CA ARG A 178 -14.11 -14.60 11.85
C ARG A 178 -14.49 -15.87 12.58
N ARG A 179 -14.76 -15.79 13.89
CA ARG A 179 -15.21 -16.94 14.67
C ARG A 179 -16.53 -17.50 14.16
N TYR A 180 -17.49 -16.65 13.86
CA TYR A 180 -18.77 -17.08 13.27
C TYR A 180 -18.61 -17.68 11.87
N THR A 181 -17.71 -17.14 11.07
CA THR A 181 -17.43 -17.69 9.72
C THR A 181 -16.76 -19.06 9.80
N ASP A 182 -15.87 -19.28 10.77
CA ASP A 182 -15.23 -20.57 10.97
C ASP A 182 -16.24 -21.62 11.48
N GLU A 183 -17.17 -21.24 12.36
CA GLU A 183 -18.28 -22.08 12.82
C GLU A 183 -19.23 -22.45 11.67
N MET A 184 -19.57 -21.51 10.78
CA MET A 184 -20.39 -21.79 9.59
C MET A 184 -19.70 -22.75 8.62
N LYS A 185 -18.41 -22.60 8.38
CA LYS A 185 -17.63 -23.50 7.52
C LYS A 185 -17.54 -24.92 8.08
N GLN A 186 -17.44 -25.07 9.39
CA GLN A 186 -17.50 -26.40 10.02
C GLN A 186 -18.86 -27.06 9.83
N SER A 187 -19.96 -26.33 10.04
CA SER A 187 -21.31 -26.83 9.81
C SER A 187 -21.57 -27.20 8.34
N GLU A 188 -21.04 -26.41 7.38
CA GLU A 188 -21.14 -26.75 5.94
C GLU A 188 -20.35 -28.01 5.57
N SER A 189 -19.20 -28.24 6.20
CA SER A 189 -18.40 -29.44 5.96
C SER A 189 -19.07 -30.71 6.53
N GLU A 190 -19.79 -30.60 7.63
CA GLU A 190 -20.56 -31.70 8.21
C GLU A 190 -21.80 -32.10 7.35
N ILE A 191 -22.47 -31.08 6.76
CA ILE A 191 -23.60 -31.29 5.86
C ILE A 191 -23.17 -31.94 4.52
N THR A 192 -21.97 -31.64 4.05
CA THR A 192 -21.45 -32.19 2.78
C THR A 192 -20.85 -33.59 2.94
N ALA A 193 -20.60 -34.03 4.16
CA ALA A 193 -20.05 -35.35 4.49
C ALA A 193 -21.15 -36.42 4.72
N HIS A 194 -22.42 -36.05 4.68
CA HIS A 194 -23.60 -36.94 4.71
C HIS A 194 -24.27 -37.00 3.33
#